data_7f01821926ed5d8b476c67fb9b18b1bf
#
_entry.id   7f01821926ed5d8b476c67fb9b18b1bf
#
_cell.length_a   1.000
_cell.length_b   1.000
_cell.length_c   1.000
_cell.angle_alpha   90.00
_cell.angle_beta   90.00
_cell.angle_gamma   90.00
#
_symmetry.space_group_name_H-M   'P 1'
#
loop_
_entity.id
_entity.type
_entity.pdbx_description
1 polymer ?
#
loop_
_entity_poly.entity_id
_entity_poly.type
_entity_poly.pdbx_seq_one_letter_code
_entity_poly.pdbx_strand_id
1 'polypeptide(L)'
;MLRRKDAGNVPNTVDAAQEKHVPVIEVKENLVTVKVGSVTHPMLDEHYIEWISLETKEGNQRKELKPGADPVAVFALAPSDDVVAAYAYCNLHGLWKAEK
;
A
#
# COMPACT_ATOMS: atom_id res chain seq x y z
N MET A 1 -15.11 -9.64 11.11
CA MET A 1 -14.86 -8.82 11.08
C MET A 1 -14.86 -8.47 10.83
N LEU A 2 -14.94 -8.87 10.47
CA LEU A 2 -14.87 -8.12 10.41
C LEU A 2 -14.99 -7.84 10.20
N ARG A 3 -15.04 -8.16 10.16
CA ARG A 3 -15.08 -7.52 10.10
C ARG A 3 -14.77 -7.13 9.97
N ARG A 4 -14.94 -7.64 9.84
CA ARG A 4 -14.68 -7.14 9.73
C ARG A 4 -14.30 -6.78 9.67
N LYS A 5 -14.38 -6.92 9.68
CA LYS A 5 -13.95 -6.54 9.46
C LYS A 5 -14.16 -6.47 8.90
N ASP A 6 -14.41 -6.82 8.31
CA ASP A 6 -14.50 -6.39 7.71
C ASP A 6 -14.88 -6.09 7.36
N ALA A 7 -15.27 -6.19 7.48
CA ALA A 7 -15.22 -5.80 7.08
C ALA A 7 -15.12 -5.57 6.71
N GLY A 8 -15.35 -5.85 7.25
CA GLY A 8 -15.24 -5.03 6.15
C GLY A 8 -13.89 -4.59 5.77
N ASN A 9 -13.64 -4.82 4.66
CA ASN A 9 -12.34 -4.48 4.14
C ASN A 9 -12.48 -3.63 2.89
N VAL A 10 -13.35 -2.60 3.03
CA VAL A 10 -13.47 -1.61 1.98
C VAL A 10 -12.28 -0.67 2.12
N PRO A 11 -11.41 -0.56 1.12
CA PRO A 11 -10.24 0.32 1.23
C PRO A 11 -10.64 1.78 1.31
N ASN A 12 -9.97 2.52 2.16
CA ASN A 12 -10.12 3.96 2.21
C ASN A 12 -9.39 4.59 1.04
N THR A 13 -9.99 5.60 0.43
CA THR A 13 -9.35 6.33 -0.66
C THR A 13 -9.39 7.83 -0.43
N VAL A 14 -10.33 8.29 0.40
CA VAL A 14 -10.51 9.72 0.70
C VAL A 14 -10.83 9.83 2.18
N ASP A 15 -10.03 10.58 2.92
CA ASP A 15 -10.23 10.75 4.34
C ASP A 15 -9.30 11.83 4.85
N ALA A 16 -9.51 12.24 6.10
CA ALA A 16 -8.54 13.06 6.81
C ALA A 16 -7.21 12.29 6.86
N ALA A 17 -6.11 12.99 6.61
CA ALA A 17 -4.78 12.40 6.57
C ALA A 17 -4.57 11.43 5.41
N GLN A 18 -5.35 11.55 4.34
CA GLN A 18 -5.15 10.71 3.15
C GLN A 18 -3.74 10.86 2.58
N GLU A 19 -3.14 12.04 2.73
CA GLU A 19 -1.79 12.28 2.22
C GLU A 19 -0.73 11.40 2.91
N LYS A 20 -1.05 10.84 4.08
CA LYS A 20 -0.15 9.93 4.79
C LYS A 20 -0.46 8.47 4.53
N HIS A 21 -1.65 8.17 4.02
CA HIS A 21 -2.14 6.80 3.93
C HIS A 21 -2.31 6.29 2.51
N VAL A 22 -2.73 7.15 1.57
CA VAL A 22 -2.96 6.71 0.20
C VAL A 22 -1.61 6.40 -0.44
N PRO A 23 -1.42 5.18 -0.96
CA PRO A 23 -0.15 4.82 -1.58
C PRO A 23 0.13 5.67 -2.82
N VAL A 24 1.39 5.97 -3.05
CA VAL A 24 1.85 6.68 -4.23
C VAL A 24 2.60 5.69 -5.11
N ILE A 25 2.15 5.54 -6.35
CA ILE A 25 2.70 4.56 -7.28
C ILE A 25 3.60 5.26 -8.28
N GLU A 26 4.84 4.79 -8.40
CA GLU A 26 5.78 5.29 -9.39
C GLU A 26 6.27 4.11 -10.23
N VAL A 27 6.11 4.21 -11.53
CA VAL A 27 6.52 3.15 -12.45
C VAL A 27 7.70 3.63 -13.27
N LYS A 28 8.77 2.85 -13.27
CA LYS A 28 9.93 3.12 -14.10
C LYS A 28 10.33 1.81 -14.77
N GLU A 29 10.06 1.70 -16.06
CA GLU A 29 10.30 0.47 -16.81
C GLU A 29 9.54 -0.69 -16.15
N ASN A 30 10.23 -1.75 -15.75
CA ASN A 30 9.57 -2.89 -15.11
C ASN A 30 9.59 -2.82 -13.58
N LEU A 31 10.01 -1.71 -13.01
CA LEU A 31 10.04 -1.54 -11.55
C LEU A 31 8.93 -0.61 -11.10
N VAL A 32 8.23 -1.03 -10.06
CA VAL A 32 7.14 -0.26 -9.47
C VAL A 32 7.52 0.04 -8.04
N THR A 33 7.60 1.32 -7.70
CA THR A 33 7.87 1.77 -6.34
C THR A 33 6.57 2.29 -5.74
N VAL A 34 6.21 1.77 -4.57
CA VAL A 34 5.02 2.21 -3.85
C VAL A 34 5.46 2.80 -2.53
N LYS A 35 5.13 4.08 -2.32
CA LYS A 35 5.41 4.79 -1.06
C LYS A 35 4.10 5.08 -0.35
N VAL A 36 4.12 5.05 0.98
CA VAL A 36 2.96 5.44 1.79
C VAL A 36 3.36 6.64 2.64
N GLY A 37 2.92 7.80 2.36
CA GLY A 37 2.10 8.32 1.25
C GLY A 37 2.85 9.48 0.64
N SER A 38 2.17 10.48 0.07
CA SER A 38 2.85 11.69 -0.42
C SER A 38 3.54 12.44 0.73
N VAL A 39 2.96 12.36 1.94
CA VAL A 39 3.63 12.72 3.19
C VAL A 39 3.95 11.40 3.87
N THR A 40 5.21 11.21 4.25
CA THR A 40 5.69 9.93 4.78
C THR A 40 4.91 9.49 6.01
N HIS A 41 4.37 8.27 5.94
CA HIS A 41 3.64 7.68 7.05
C HIS A 41 4.61 7.31 8.18
N PRO A 42 4.20 7.46 9.46
CA PRO A 42 5.05 7.01 10.56
C PRO A 42 5.25 5.48 10.53
N MET A 43 6.40 5.05 11.06
CA MET A 43 6.75 3.64 11.17
C MET A 43 7.22 3.36 12.59
N LEU A 44 6.30 3.56 13.55
CA LEU A 44 6.54 3.37 14.98
C LEU A 44 5.95 2.02 15.40
N ASP A 45 6.42 1.47 16.52
CA ASP A 45 5.89 0.18 17.01
C ASP A 45 4.37 0.20 17.16
N GLU A 46 3.81 1.31 17.62
CA GLU A 46 2.37 1.41 17.87
C GLU A 46 1.58 1.92 16.66
N HIS A 47 2.27 2.43 15.62
CA HIS A 47 1.59 3.04 14.47
C HIS A 47 2.48 2.91 13.24
N TYR A 48 2.18 1.94 12.37
CA TYR A 48 3.02 1.68 11.21
C TYR A 48 2.23 1.00 10.10
N ILE A 49 2.80 1.04 8.89
CA ILE A 49 2.28 0.31 7.74
C ILE A 49 2.79 -1.12 7.82
N GLU A 50 1.88 -2.08 7.95
CA GLU A 50 2.24 -3.48 8.14
C GLU A 50 2.68 -4.15 6.85
N TRP A 51 2.07 -3.76 5.72
CA TRP A 51 2.44 -4.33 4.43
C TRP A 51 1.98 -3.43 3.30
N ILE A 52 2.61 -3.62 2.14
CA ILE A 52 2.22 -2.99 0.88
C ILE A 52 1.99 -4.10 -0.13
N SER A 53 0.88 -4.04 -0.85
CA SER A 53 0.51 -5.03 -1.85
C SER A 53 0.30 -4.34 -3.18
N LEU A 54 0.77 -4.98 -4.25
CA LEU A 54 0.61 -4.48 -5.60
C LEU A 54 -0.27 -5.45 -6.37
N GLU A 55 -1.35 -4.94 -6.91
CA GLU A 55 -2.24 -5.71 -7.78
C GLU A 55 -1.87 -5.42 -9.23
N THR A 56 -1.67 -6.46 -10.01
CA THR A 56 -1.33 -6.33 -11.43
C THR A 56 -2.29 -7.17 -12.26
N LYS A 57 -2.19 -7.06 -13.57
CA LYS A 57 -3.03 -7.86 -14.46
C LYS A 57 -2.82 -9.35 -14.27
N GLU A 58 -1.60 -9.76 -13.91
CA GLU A 58 -1.24 -11.17 -13.82
C GLU A 58 -1.23 -11.71 -12.40
N GLY A 59 -1.51 -10.89 -11.40
CA GLY A 59 -1.56 -11.37 -10.03
C GLY A 59 -1.30 -10.30 -9.00
N ASN A 60 -0.75 -10.71 -7.87
CA ASN A 60 -0.47 -9.84 -6.74
C ASN A 60 0.90 -10.10 -6.19
N GLN A 61 1.52 -9.05 -5.65
CA GLN A 61 2.76 -9.18 -4.89
C GLN A 61 2.59 -8.41 -3.59
N ARG A 62 3.16 -8.91 -2.51
CA ARG A 62 3.06 -8.26 -1.21
C ARG A 62 4.41 -8.25 -0.53
N LYS A 63 4.71 -7.15 0.15
CA LYS A 63 5.89 -7.04 1.00
C LYS A 63 5.47 -6.63 2.39
N GLU A 64 5.91 -7.41 3.38
CA GLU A 64 5.68 -7.10 4.78
C GLU A 64 6.70 -6.08 5.25
N LEU A 65 6.26 -5.14 6.09
CA LEU A 65 7.12 -4.11 6.64
C LEU A 65 7.14 -4.24 8.16
N LYS A 66 8.15 -3.63 8.77
CA LYS A 66 8.30 -3.63 10.21
C LYS A 66 8.51 -2.21 10.70
N PRO A 67 8.15 -1.93 11.97
CA PRO A 67 8.46 -0.62 12.54
C PRO A 67 9.94 -0.29 12.38
N GLY A 68 10.22 0.97 12.06
CA GLY A 68 11.57 1.45 11.82
C GLY A 68 12.03 1.34 10.38
N ALA A 69 11.33 0.56 9.54
CA ALA A 69 11.63 0.51 8.11
C ALA A 69 10.97 1.68 7.40
N ASP A 70 11.44 2.01 6.20
CA ASP A 70 10.77 3.02 5.38
C ASP A 70 9.45 2.44 4.85
N PRO A 71 8.39 3.25 4.75
CA PRO A 71 7.10 2.79 4.22
C PRO A 71 7.12 2.77 2.68
N VAL A 72 8.00 1.98 2.13
CA VAL A 72 8.26 1.90 0.70
C VAL A 72 8.48 0.44 0.32
N ALA A 73 7.93 0.04 -0.83
CA ALA A 73 8.19 -1.29 -1.38
C ALA A 73 8.45 -1.16 -2.87
N VAL A 74 9.38 -1.96 -3.38
CA VAL A 74 9.72 -1.98 -4.80
C VAL A 74 9.38 -3.37 -5.34
N PHE A 75 8.64 -3.40 -6.45
CA PHE A 75 8.19 -4.63 -7.08
C PHE A 75 8.72 -4.69 -8.51
N ALA A 76 9.10 -5.87 -8.97
CA ALA A 76 9.50 -6.08 -10.35
C ALA A 76 8.36 -6.78 -11.09
N LEU A 77 8.07 -6.33 -12.30
CA LEU A 77 7.02 -6.92 -13.14
C LEU A 77 7.62 -7.60 -14.35
N ALA A 78 6.95 -8.66 -14.81
CA ALA A 78 7.25 -9.23 -16.11
C ALA A 78 6.90 -8.21 -17.20
N PRO A 79 7.55 -8.28 -18.37
CA PRO A 79 7.28 -7.29 -19.43
C PRO A 79 5.82 -7.26 -19.90
N SER A 80 5.10 -8.39 -19.76
CA SER A 80 3.71 -8.49 -20.19
C SER A 80 2.72 -8.01 -19.12
N ASP A 81 3.21 -7.71 -17.91
CA ASP A 81 2.34 -7.36 -16.79
C ASP A 81 2.15 -5.85 -16.70
N ASP A 82 1.13 -5.43 -15.96
CA ASP A 82 0.84 -4.01 -15.81
C ASP A 82 0.19 -3.78 -14.46
N VAL A 83 0.40 -2.59 -13.92
CA VAL A 83 -0.12 -2.22 -12.60
C VAL A 83 -1.60 -1.90 -12.68
N VAL A 84 -2.37 -2.43 -11.73
CA VAL A 84 -3.78 -2.09 -11.55
C VAL A 84 -3.95 -1.16 -10.36
N ALA A 85 -3.43 -1.55 -9.21
CA ALA A 85 -3.63 -0.78 -7.98
C ALA A 85 -2.57 -1.15 -6.94
N ALA A 86 -2.40 -0.27 -5.97
CA ALA A 86 -1.56 -0.55 -4.81
C ALA A 86 -2.38 -0.41 -3.54
N TYR A 87 -2.06 -1.22 -2.55
CA TYR A 87 -2.73 -1.23 -1.26
C TYR A 87 -1.70 -1.13 -0.16
N ALA A 88 -2.09 -0.47 0.94
CA ALA A 88 -1.27 -0.41 2.14
C ALA A 88 -2.17 -0.61 3.35
N TYR A 89 -1.68 -1.32 4.34
CA TYR A 89 -2.45 -1.58 5.55
C TYR A 89 -1.77 -0.93 6.76
N CYS A 90 -2.48 0.02 7.37
CA CYS A 90 -2.04 0.69 8.60
C CYS A 90 -2.71 0.00 9.78
N ASN A 91 -1.92 -0.33 10.82
CA ASN A 91 -2.46 -1.05 11.98
C ASN A 91 -3.53 -0.27 12.74
N LEU A 92 -3.53 1.07 12.64
CA LEU A 92 -4.52 1.90 13.33
C LEU A 92 -5.64 2.38 12.40
N HIS A 93 -5.34 2.64 11.12
CA HIS A 93 -6.27 3.30 10.23
C HIS A 93 -6.75 2.43 9.07
N GLY A 94 -6.36 1.15 9.05
CA GLY A 94 -6.93 0.18 8.13
C GLY A 94 -6.31 0.17 6.75
N LEU A 95 -7.10 -0.28 5.80
CA LEU A 95 -6.68 -0.56 4.43
C LEU A 95 -6.87 0.66 3.54
N TRP A 96 -5.85 0.99 2.77
CA TRP A 96 -5.86 2.13 1.85
C TRP A 96 -5.47 1.67 0.45
N LYS A 97 -6.01 2.34 -0.56
CA LYS A 97 -5.85 1.94 -1.95
C LYS A 97 -5.56 3.15 -2.82
N ALA A 98 -4.72 2.94 -3.83
CA ALA A 98 -4.54 3.87 -4.94
C ALA A 98 -4.60 3.09 -6.24
N GLU A 99 -5.33 3.60 -7.22
CA GLU A 99 -5.38 3.01 -8.55
C GLU A 99 -4.36 3.71 -9.43
N LYS A 100 -3.83 2.94 -10.39
CA LYS A 100 -2.89 3.53 -11.32
C LYS A 100 -3.58 4.51 -12.26
#